data_f8d31067ac0334a58ce9a2f97e497384
#
_entry.id   f8d31067ac0334a58ce9a2f97e497384
#
_cell.length_a   1.000
_cell.length_b   1.000
_cell.length_c   1.000
_cell.angle_alpha   90.00
_cell.angle_beta   90.00
_cell.angle_gamma   90.00
#
_symmetry.space_group_name_H-M   'P 1'
#
loop_
_entity.id
_entity.type
_entity.pdbx_description
1 polymer ?
#
loop_
_entity_poly.entity_id
_entity_poly.type
_entity_poly.pdbx_seq_one_letter_code
_entity_poly.pdbx_strand_id
1 'polypeptide(L)'
;MIKLMKYLKKSAGYVVLIIALLFLQAYCDLSLPDYTSKIVNVGIQQSGIEDSVPEKIRKTSMDNLKLFMDEEDKETIDSYYEEDGDNLVLKDDVKSEEREKLNDILAKPMMIAASFLSGSDEVNEMLAKMGVPEGTDPMQAIAQMPEEALASMIGKISEKIDKMQPSILTQAGVAYVKSEYEAMGEDVDAIQMHYIKISGVKMLGMALITMLCAICVVFLSSRVAAALGHDLRNAVYNKVISFSSREYHKFSTASLITRCTNDIQQVQQVMAMLFRIVLYAPILGIGGVIRVLKTDSSMTWILGLAVVLILVVIVVLFQVAMPKFTILQTLVDKLNLVTREILTGIPVIRAFSREKHEEERFEEANLRLTKTNLFVNRCMTFMMPTMMLIMNGVSVLI
;
A
#
# COMPACT_ATOMS: atom_id res chain seq x y z
N MET A 1 -19.80 3.11 24.60
CA MET A 1 -19.52 3.81 23.33
C MET A 1 -20.73 4.60 22.82
N ILE A 2 -21.91 4.00 22.62
CA ILE A 2 -23.11 4.71 22.06
C ILE A 2 -23.49 5.96 22.84
N LYS A 3 -23.41 5.95 24.18
CA LYS A 3 -23.72 7.14 25.02
C LYS A 3 -22.73 8.29 24.83
N LEU A 4 -21.47 8.00 24.47
CA LEU A 4 -20.46 9.03 24.18
C LEU A 4 -20.71 9.75 22.85
N MET A 5 -21.31 9.04 21.86
CA MET A 5 -21.67 9.66 20.57
C MET A 5 -22.64 10.85 20.71
N LYS A 6 -23.46 10.88 21.77
CA LYS A 6 -24.33 12.03 22.05
C LYS A 6 -23.55 13.33 22.28
N TYR A 7 -22.39 13.23 22.93
CA TYR A 7 -21.49 14.39 23.20
C TYR A 7 -20.72 14.81 21.94
N LEU A 8 -20.50 13.88 20.98
CA LEU A 8 -19.84 14.18 19.73
C LEU A 8 -20.71 14.95 18.72
N LYS A 9 -22.04 15.04 18.94
CA LYS A 9 -22.93 15.80 18.05
C LYS A 9 -22.50 17.24 17.85
N LYS A 10 -22.00 17.90 18.91
CA LYS A 10 -21.49 19.27 18.84
C LYS A 10 -20.24 19.41 17.96
N SER A 11 -19.47 18.35 17.83
CA SER A 11 -18.23 18.29 17.04
C SER A 11 -18.40 17.51 15.74
N ALA A 12 -19.64 17.22 15.30
CA ALA A 12 -19.91 16.38 14.13
C ALA A 12 -19.22 16.89 12.86
N GLY A 13 -19.16 18.21 12.64
CA GLY A 13 -18.46 18.79 11.50
C GLY A 13 -16.96 18.48 11.49
N TYR A 14 -16.32 18.52 12.65
CA TYR A 14 -14.90 18.13 12.77
C TYR A 14 -14.70 16.63 12.54
N VAL A 15 -15.64 15.79 13.00
CA VAL A 15 -15.57 14.33 12.79
C VAL A 15 -15.70 14.00 11.30
N VAL A 16 -16.62 14.62 10.57
CA VAL A 16 -16.76 14.45 9.12
C VAL A 16 -15.50 14.91 8.40
N LEU A 17 -14.93 16.05 8.80
CA LEU A 17 -13.69 16.55 8.22
C LEU A 17 -12.50 15.59 8.47
N ILE A 18 -12.40 15.02 9.68
CA ILE A 18 -11.39 14.01 10.01
C ILE A 18 -11.52 12.81 9.06
N ILE A 19 -12.74 12.31 8.87
CA ILE A 19 -13.00 11.16 7.98
C ILE A 19 -12.60 11.50 6.54
N ALA A 20 -12.97 12.68 6.03
CA ALA A 20 -12.59 13.10 4.68
C ALA A 20 -11.06 13.21 4.52
N LEU A 21 -10.36 13.77 5.51
CA LEU A 21 -8.89 13.84 5.52
C LEU A 21 -8.24 12.45 5.60
N LEU A 22 -8.82 11.52 6.34
CA LEU A 22 -8.33 10.13 6.40
C LEU A 22 -8.49 9.41 5.06
N PHE A 23 -9.58 9.65 4.32
CA PHE A 23 -9.74 9.12 2.96
C PHE A 23 -8.70 9.70 2.00
N LEU A 24 -8.49 11.02 2.06
CA LEU A 24 -7.47 11.68 1.23
C LEU A 24 -6.07 11.18 1.58
N GLN A 25 -5.75 11.05 2.87
CA GLN A 25 -4.49 10.50 3.35
C GLN A 25 -4.28 9.06 2.82
N ALA A 26 -5.28 8.18 2.98
CA ALA A 26 -5.20 6.80 2.51
C ALA A 26 -5.03 6.70 0.99
N TYR A 27 -5.70 7.56 0.23
CA TYR A 27 -5.51 7.63 -1.23
C TYR A 27 -4.07 8.00 -1.59
N CYS A 28 -3.50 9.01 -0.94
CA CYS A 28 -2.12 9.42 -1.16
C CYS A 28 -1.13 8.31 -0.76
N ASP A 29 -1.31 7.71 0.43
CA ASP A 29 -0.44 6.64 0.92
C ASP A 29 -0.45 5.41 0.01
N LEU A 30 -1.62 5.03 -0.51
CA LEU A 30 -1.76 3.93 -1.47
C LEU A 30 -1.21 4.27 -2.87
N SER A 31 -1.04 5.55 -3.20
CA SER A 31 -0.50 5.98 -4.49
C SER A 31 1.03 6.07 -4.51
N LEU A 32 1.69 6.21 -3.35
CA LEU A 32 3.15 6.30 -3.27
C LEU A 32 3.88 5.08 -3.86
N PRO A 33 3.47 3.82 -3.59
CA PRO A 33 4.10 2.65 -4.20
C PRO A 33 4.02 2.64 -5.72
N ASP A 34 2.93 3.18 -6.32
CA ASP A 34 2.79 3.23 -7.78
C ASP A 34 3.81 4.19 -8.40
N TYR A 35 4.02 5.36 -7.78
CA TYR A 35 5.06 6.27 -8.24
C TYR A 35 6.45 5.66 -8.11
N THR A 36 6.72 4.90 -7.03
CA THR A 36 7.98 4.17 -6.88
C THR A 36 8.15 3.13 -7.97
N SER A 37 7.11 2.35 -8.26
CA SER A 37 7.11 1.36 -9.34
C SER A 37 7.32 2.03 -10.70
N LYS A 38 6.65 3.15 -10.98
CA LYS A 38 6.83 3.92 -12.22
C LYS A 38 8.25 4.46 -12.37
N ILE A 39 8.85 4.98 -11.31
CA ILE A 39 10.25 5.45 -11.34
C ILE A 39 11.21 4.31 -11.68
N VAL A 40 11.00 3.12 -11.10
CA VAL A 40 11.87 1.97 -11.35
C VAL A 40 11.61 1.37 -12.73
N ASN A 41 10.37 1.02 -13.04
CA ASN A 41 10.04 0.29 -14.27
C ASN A 41 10.15 1.21 -15.49
N VAL A 42 9.45 2.35 -15.49
CA VAL A 42 9.44 3.26 -16.63
C VAL A 42 10.70 4.15 -16.61
N GLY A 43 10.99 4.78 -15.47
CA GLY A 43 12.10 5.71 -15.38
C GLY A 43 13.46 5.06 -15.58
N ILE A 44 13.75 3.93 -14.88
CA ILE A 44 15.09 3.32 -14.92
C ILE A 44 15.17 2.23 -16.00
N GLN A 45 14.22 1.27 -16.01
CA GLN A 45 14.32 0.12 -16.91
C GLN A 45 13.95 0.49 -18.36
N GLN A 46 12.96 1.35 -18.56
CA GLN A 46 12.44 1.76 -19.87
C GLN A 46 12.97 3.13 -20.33
N SER A 47 14.00 3.68 -19.66
CA SER A 47 14.62 4.96 -20.02
C SER A 47 13.62 6.14 -20.11
N GLY A 48 12.57 6.12 -19.30
CA GLY A 48 11.55 7.19 -19.26
C GLY A 48 10.44 7.09 -20.31
N ILE A 49 10.41 6.03 -21.12
CA ILE A 49 9.40 5.77 -22.14
C ILE A 49 8.26 4.96 -21.53
N GLU A 50 7.04 5.52 -21.48
CA GLU A 50 5.91 4.89 -20.74
C GLU A 50 5.25 3.72 -21.50
N ASP A 51 5.16 3.84 -22.84
CA ASP A 51 4.41 2.91 -23.69
C ASP A 51 5.06 2.78 -25.07
N SER A 52 4.46 1.96 -25.94
CA SER A 52 4.93 1.72 -27.30
C SER A 52 4.49 2.80 -28.29
N VAL A 53 4.00 3.95 -27.83
CA VAL A 53 3.55 5.06 -28.68
C VAL A 53 4.64 6.13 -28.70
N PRO A 54 5.47 6.19 -29.75
CA PRO A 54 6.53 7.20 -29.86
C PRO A 54 5.93 8.59 -30.08
N GLU A 55 6.44 9.59 -29.36
CA GLU A 55 6.11 11.00 -29.63
C GLU A 55 6.57 11.43 -31.04
N LYS A 56 7.67 10.82 -31.50
CA LYS A 56 8.27 11.07 -32.79
C LYS A 56 8.87 9.78 -33.35
N ILE A 57 8.68 9.50 -34.63
CA ILE A 57 9.20 8.31 -35.32
C ILE A 57 9.54 8.64 -36.76
N ARG A 58 10.58 8.03 -37.32
CA ARG A 58 10.91 8.19 -38.74
C ARG A 58 9.82 7.60 -39.64
N LYS A 59 9.51 8.27 -40.76
CA LYS A 59 8.53 7.78 -41.75
C LYS A 59 8.87 6.37 -42.22
N THR A 60 10.14 6.11 -42.52
CA THR A 60 10.62 4.78 -42.97
C THR A 60 10.38 3.70 -41.91
N SER A 61 10.55 4.02 -40.63
CA SER A 61 10.32 3.08 -39.53
C SER A 61 8.82 2.81 -39.32
N MET A 62 7.98 3.84 -39.44
CA MET A 62 6.53 3.69 -39.38
C MET A 62 5.99 2.87 -40.56
N ASP A 63 6.50 3.12 -41.78
CA ASP A 63 6.12 2.36 -42.96
C ASP A 63 6.49 0.87 -42.83
N ASN A 64 7.64 0.58 -42.22
CA ASN A 64 8.04 -0.79 -41.89
C ASN A 64 7.11 -1.45 -40.85
N LEU A 65 6.64 -0.72 -39.83
CA LEU A 65 5.69 -1.20 -38.85
C LEU A 65 4.32 -1.47 -39.49
N LYS A 66 3.87 -0.64 -40.41
CA LYS A 66 2.62 -0.82 -41.15
C LYS A 66 2.56 -2.10 -41.97
N LEU A 67 3.70 -2.71 -42.33
CA LEU A 67 3.73 -4.01 -42.99
C LEU A 67 3.14 -5.13 -42.11
N PHE A 68 3.14 -4.94 -40.79
CA PHE A 68 2.67 -5.89 -39.81
C PHE A 68 1.30 -5.55 -39.21
N MET A 69 0.56 -4.60 -39.82
CA MET A 69 -0.72 -4.08 -39.34
C MET A 69 -1.84 -4.34 -40.34
N ASP A 70 -3.05 -4.46 -39.83
CA ASP A 70 -4.26 -4.52 -40.63
C ASP A 70 -4.61 -3.13 -41.18
N GLU A 71 -5.45 -3.04 -42.23
CA GLU A 71 -5.82 -1.76 -42.86
C GLU A 71 -6.53 -0.81 -41.90
N GLU A 72 -7.37 -1.32 -41.00
CA GLU A 72 -8.08 -0.52 -39.98
C GLU A 72 -7.09 0.12 -38.97
N ASP A 73 -6.06 -0.63 -38.59
CA ASP A 73 -5.01 -0.15 -37.70
C ASP A 73 -4.13 0.91 -38.39
N LYS A 74 -3.82 0.74 -39.69
CA LYS A 74 -3.05 1.73 -40.47
C LYS A 74 -3.79 3.08 -40.55
N GLU A 75 -5.10 3.05 -40.90
CA GLU A 75 -5.92 4.26 -40.93
C GLU A 75 -6.00 4.95 -39.57
N THR A 76 -6.10 4.17 -38.52
CA THR A 76 -6.13 4.68 -37.13
C THR A 76 -4.84 5.41 -36.82
N ILE A 77 -3.68 4.79 -37.07
CA ILE A 77 -2.37 5.41 -36.81
C ILE A 77 -2.19 6.70 -37.63
N ASP A 78 -2.54 6.68 -38.92
CA ASP A 78 -2.43 7.83 -39.79
C ASP A 78 -3.28 9.02 -39.32
N SER A 79 -4.37 8.76 -38.61
CA SER A 79 -5.21 9.81 -38.04
C SER A 79 -4.60 10.54 -36.84
N TYR A 80 -3.68 9.89 -36.12
CA TYR A 80 -3.08 10.43 -34.88
C TYR A 80 -1.67 10.98 -35.07
N TYR A 81 -1.00 10.73 -36.23
CA TYR A 81 0.31 11.25 -36.51
C TYR A 81 0.26 12.33 -37.60
N GLU A 82 1.10 13.34 -37.49
CA GLU A 82 1.29 14.41 -38.48
C GLU A 82 2.70 14.36 -39.03
N GLU A 83 2.85 14.74 -40.29
CA GLU A 83 4.14 14.77 -40.96
C GLU A 83 4.95 16.00 -40.57
N ASP A 84 6.17 15.80 -40.08
CA ASP A 84 7.16 16.82 -39.79
C ASP A 84 8.50 16.47 -40.48
N GLY A 85 8.65 16.89 -41.71
CA GLY A 85 9.81 16.57 -42.54
C GLY A 85 9.94 15.09 -42.83
N ASP A 86 11.05 14.45 -42.38
CA ASP A 86 11.30 13.01 -42.52
C ASP A 86 10.73 12.17 -41.36
N ASN A 87 10.05 12.82 -40.40
CA ASN A 87 9.48 12.17 -39.25
C ASN A 87 7.96 12.33 -39.22
N LEU A 88 7.34 11.48 -38.40
CA LEU A 88 5.96 11.57 -38.00
C LEU A 88 5.92 11.93 -36.49
N VAL A 89 5.11 12.92 -36.14
CA VAL A 89 4.95 13.41 -34.76
C VAL A 89 3.54 13.13 -34.29
N LEU A 90 3.40 12.64 -33.07
CA LEU A 90 2.10 12.38 -32.43
C LEU A 90 1.38 13.72 -32.15
N LYS A 91 0.08 13.79 -32.43
CA LYS A 91 -0.73 14.97 -32.18
C LYS A 91 -0.86 15.25 -30.67
N ASP A 92 -0.84 16.53 -30.28
CA ASP A 92 -0.92 16.94 -28.86
C ASP A 92 -2.27 16.63 -28.20
N ASP A 93 -3.34 16.41 -28.98
CA ASP A 93 -4.71 16.22 -28.47
C ASP A 93 -5.07 14.76 -28.12
N VAL A 94 -4.11 13.84 -28.12
CA VAL A 94 -4.35 12.40 -27.85
C VAL A 94 -4.65 12.18 -26.38
N LYS A 95 -5.88 11.72 -26.08
CA LYS A 95 -6.32 11.38 -24.74
C LYS A 95 -5.72 10.04 -24.26
N SER A 96 -5.66 9.85 -22.93
CA SER A 96 -5.11 8.63 -22.34
C SER A 96 -5.77 7.34 -22.85
N GLU A 97 -7.09 7.34 -23.08
CA GLU A 97 -7.80 6.18 -23.62
C GLU A 97 -7.44 5.88 -25.09
N GLU A 98 -7.18 6.92 -25.88
CA GLU A 98 -6.74 6.81 -27.27
C GLU A 98 -5.28 6.35 -27.35
N ARG A 99 -4.44 6.86 -26.45
CA ARG A 99 -3.03 6.43 -26.32
C ARG A 99 -2.92 4.96 -25.91
N GLU A 100 -3.80 4.47 -25.03
CA GLU A 100 -3.87 3.05 -24.67
C GLU A 100 -4.23 2.17 -25.88
N LYS A 101 -5.19 2.59 -26.71
CA LYS A 101 -5.51 1.89 -27.96
C LYS A 101 -4.34 1.89 -28.95
N LEU A 102 -3.66 3.04 -29.12
CA LEU A 102 -2.48 3.12 -29.96
C LEU A 102 -1.35 2.22 -29.45
N ASN A 103 -1.17 2.13 -28.13
CA ASN A 103 -0.19 1.24 -27.53
C ASN A 103 -0.50 -0.23 -27.85
N ASP A 104 -1.76 -0.64 -27.80
CA ASP A 104 -2.16 -2.02 -28.14
C ASP A 104 -1.95 -2.32 -29.62
N ILE A 105 -2.21 -1.36 -30.51
CA ILE A 105 -1.98 -1.47 -31.96
C ILE A 105 -0.48 -1.55 -32.27
N LEU A 106 0.34 -0.67 -31.68
CA LEU A 106 1.76 -0.55 -32.01
C LEU A 106 2.65 -1.61 -31.35
N ALA A 107 2.28 -2.12 -30.17
CA ALA A 107 3.11 -3.04 -29.38
C ALA A 107 3.47 -4.33 -30.15
N LYS A 108 2.49 -4.94 -30.83
CA LYS A 108 2.70 -6.17 -31.61
C LYS A 108 3.62 -5.96 -32.82
N PRO A 109 3.36 -5.00 -33.74
CA PRO A 109 4.24 -4.70 -34.86
C PRO A 109 5.65 -4.33 -34.43
N MET A 110 5.81 -3.55 -33.36
CA MET A 110 7.12 -3.18 -32.82
C MET A 110 7.89 -4.38 -32.28
N MET A 111 7.22 -5.30 -31.58
CA MET A 111 7.85 -6.52 -31.11
C MET A 111 8.31 -7.39 -32.29
N ILE A 112 7.50 -7.51 -33.33
CA ILE A 112 7.86 -8.24 -34.55
C ILE A 112 9.08 -7.59 -35.19
N ALA A 113 9.04 -6.27 -35.43
CA ALA A 113 10.13 -5.51 -36.00
C ALA A 113 11.42 -5.61 -35.16
N ALA A 114 11.33 -5.50 -33.83
CA ALA A 114 12.45 -5.66 -32.91
C ALA A 114 13.09 -7.06 -33.02
N SER A 115 12.27 -8.11 -33.17
CA SER A 115 12.75 -9.48 -33.35
C SER A 115 13.57 -9.66 -34.63
N PHE A 116 13.19 -8.98 -35.71
CA PHE A 116 13.94 -8.99 -36.95
C PHE A 116 15.23 -8.18 -36.87
N LEU A 117 15.21 -7.03 -36.21
CA LEU A 117 16.39 -6.18 -36.02
C LEU A 117 17.41 -6.79 -35.08
N SER A 118 16.97 -7.56 -34.07
CA SER A 118 17.85 -8.22 -33.10
C SER A 118 18.60 -9.43 -33.66
N GLY A 119 18.26 -9.89 -34.89
CA GLY A 119 18.92 -11.01 -35.53
C GLY A 119 18.88 -12.29 -34.72
N SER A 120 17.75 -12.59 -34.06
CA SER A 120 17.62 -13.82 -33.28
C SER A 120 17.88 -15.05 -34.17
N ASP A 121 18.49 -16.11 -33.62
CA ASP A 121 18.82 -17.31 -34.35
C ASP A 121 17.61 -17.91 -35.09
N GLU A 122 16.40 -17.79 -34.49
CA GLU A 122 15.13 -18.21 -35.10
C GLU A 122 14.80 -17.42 -36.39
N VAL A 123 15.02 -16.08 -36.35
CA VAL A 123 14.77 -15.19 -37.49
C VAL A 123 15.81 -15.40 -38.59
N ASN A 124 17.07 -15.54 -38.23
CA ASN A 124 18.16 -15.83 -39.17
C ASN A 124 17.96 -17.19 -39.87
N GLU A 125 17.54 -18.22 -39.13
CA GLU A 125 17.20 -19.51 -39.67
C GLU A 125 15.99 -19.48 -40.63
N MET A 126 15.01 -18.62 -40.30
CA MET A 126 13.82 -18.41 -41.12
C MET A 126 14.15 -17.64 -42.41
N LEU A 127 14.97 -16.59 -42.34
CA LEU A 127 15.46 -15.83 -43.50
C LEU A 127 16.38 -16.70 -44.40
N ALA A 128 17.23 -17.52 -43.80
CA ALA A 128 18.08 -18.46 -44.54
C ALA A 128 17.27 -19.53 -45.30
N LYS A 129 16.18 -20.05 -44.71
CA LYS A 129 15.25 -20.98 -45.37
C LYS A 129 14.49 -20.35 -46.55
N MET A 130 14.37 -19.00 -46.52
CA MET A 130 13.73 -18.21 -47.59
C MET A 130 14.72 -17.75 -48.67
N GLY A 131 16.00 -18.07 -48.57
CA GLY A 131 17.02 -17.72 -49.55
C GLY A 131 17.51 -16.28 -49.51
N VAL A 132 17.32 -15.58 -48.41
CA VAL A 132 17.86 -14.22 -48.23
C VAL A 132 19.35 -14.33 -47.94
N PRO A 133 20.23 -13.61 -48.69
CA PRO A 133 21.68 -13.66 -48.47
C PRO A 133 22.05 -13.11 -47.09
N GLU A 134 23.02 -13.73 -46.42
CA GLU A 134 23.61 -13.18 -45.19
C GLU A 134 24.17 -11.78 -45.40
N GLY A 135 23.71 -10.81 -44.54
CA GLY A 135 24.16 -9.40 -44.62
C GLY A 135 23.17 -8.45 -45.29
N THR A 136 22.02 -8.93 -45.77
CA THR A 136 20.93 -8.07 -46.26
C THR A 136 20.16 -7.53 -45.03
N ASP A 137 19.79 -6.22 -45.08
CA ASP A 137 18.92 -5.64 -44.06
C ASP A 137 17.60 -6.45 -43.97
N PRO A 138 17.28 -7.07 -42.82
CA PRO A 138 16.12 -7.92 -42.67
C PRO A 138 14.81 -7.23 -43.06
N MET A 139 14.68 -5.94 -42.80
CA MET A 139 13.47 -5.19 -43.12
C MET A 139 13.31 -4.94 -44.61
N GLN A 140 14.40 -4.70 -45.35
CA GLN A 140 14.36 -4.57 -46.82
C GLN A 140 14.02 -5.89 -47.48
N ALA A 141 14.52 -7.01 -46.92
CA ALA A 141 14.19 -8.34 -47.42
C ALA A 141 12.69 -8.69 -47.23
N ILE A 142 12.11 -8.29 -46.10
CA ILE A 142 10.68 -8.48 -45.80
C ILE A 142 9.80 -7.61 -46.69
N ALA A 143 10.18 -6.36 -46.92
CA ALA A 143 9.43 -5.45 -47.79
C ALA A 143 9.36 -5.93 -49.30
N GLN A 144 10.28 -6.79 -49.72
CA GLN A 144 10.30 -7.36 -51.09
C GLN A 144 9.64 -8.75 -51.16
N MET A 145 9.11 -9.28 -50.05
CA MET A 145 8.44 -10.59 -50.02
C MET A 145 7.05 -10.56 -50.65
N PRO A 146 6.61 -11.67 -51.28
CA PRO A 146 5.23 -11.80 -51.71
C PRO A 146 4.27 -11.76 -50.51
N GLU A 147 3.13 -11.09 -50.67
CA GLU A 147 2.13 -10.88 -49.60
C GLU A 147 1.70 -12.20 -48.92
N GLU A 148 1.56 -13.30 -49.67
CA GLU A 148 1.18 -14.60 -49.13
C GLU A 148 2.26 -15.20 -48.19
N ALA A 149 3.53 -15.02 -48.51
CA ALA A 149 4.65 -15.47 -47.69
C ALA A 149 4.74 -14.63 -46.39
N LEU A 150 4.58 -13.32 -46.51
CA LEU A 150 4.56 -12.38 -45.39
C LEU A 150 3.39 -12.70 -44.45
N ALA A 151 2.17 -12.87 -44.98
CA ALA A 151 0.98 -13.20 -44.17
C ALA A 151 1.12 -14.52 -43.41
N SER A 152 1.71 -15.58 -44.08
CA SER A 152 1.98 -16.87 -43.44
C SER A 152 3.00 -16.75 -42.30
N MET A 153 3.99 -15.87 -42.45
CA MET A 153 5.04 -15.62 -41.46
C MET A 153 4.50 -14.82 -40.27
N ILE A 154 3.78 -13.76 -40.56
CA ILE A 154 3.09 -12.94 -39.51
C ILE A 154 2.14 -13.81 -38.71
N GLY A 155 1.34 -14.70 -39.37
CA GLY A 155 0.41 -15.59 -38.69
C GLY A 155 1.08 -16.54 -37.68
N LYS A 156 2.25 -17.12 -38.03
CA LYS A 156 3.01 -17.98 -37.10
C LYS A 156 3.62 -17.23 -35.92
N ILE A 157 4.10 -16.01 -36.16
CA ILE A 157 4.68 -15.19 -35.12
C ILE A 157 3.57 -14.63 -34.21
N SER A 158 2.46 -14.19 -34.81
CA SER A 158 1.29 -13.69 -34.08
C SER A 158 0.71 -14.74 -33.13
N GLU A 159 0.61 -16.01 -33.54
CA GLU A 159 0.13 -17.09 -32.67
C GLU A 159 1.00 -17.29 -31.40
N LYS A 160 2.31 -17.08 -31.51
CA LYS A 160 3.23 -17.14 -30.37
C LYS A 160 3.06 -15.88 -29.50
N ILE A 161 2.94 -14.72 -30.12
CA ILE A 161 2.79 -13.41 -29.47
C ILE A 161 1.46 -13.32 -28.71
N ASP A 162 0.36 -13.81 -29.27
CA ASP A 162 -0.96 -13.77 -28.64
C ASP A 162 -1.06 -14.60 -27.34
N LYS A 163 -0.09 -15.49 -27.12
CA LYS A 163 0.06 -16.25 -25.86
C LYS A 163 0.92 -15.52 -24.81
N MET A 164 1.55 -14.41 -25.18
CA MET A 164 2.38 -13.62 -24.26
C MET A 164 1.53 -12.64 -23.45
N GLN A 165 2.04 -12.27 -22.27
CA GLN A 165 1.39 -11.26 -21.46
C GLN A 165 1.50 -9.86 -22.14
N PRO A 166 0.46 -9.03 -22.11
CA PRO A 166 0.49 -7.68 -22.69
C PRO A 166 1.65 -6.81 -22.20
N SER A 167 2.10 -7.00 -20.97
CA SER A 167 3.24 -6.29 -20.40
C SER A 167 4.56 -6.58 -21.14
N ILE A 168 4.75 -7.80 -21.62
CA ILE A 168 5.96 -8.19 -22.40
C ILE A 168 5.93 -7.50 -23.76
N LEU A 169 4.75 -7.41 -24.38
CA LEU A 169 4.56 -6.72 -25.67
C LEU A 169 4.90 -5.23 -25.55
N THR A 170 4.36 -4.57 -24.53
CA THR A 170 4.67 -3.17 -24.27
C THR A 170 6.16 -2.96 -23.99
N GLN A 171 6.82 -3.83 -23.22
CA GLN A 171 8.26 -3.71 -22.97
C GLN A 171 9.10 -3.86 -24.24
N ALA A 172 8.72 -4.78 -25.13
CA ALA A 172 9.39 -4.95 -26.42
C ALA A 172 9.16 -3.72 -27.32
N GLY A 173 7.94 -3.18 -27.35
CA GLY A 173 7.62 -1.97 -28.06
C GLY A 173 8.41 -0.76 -27.54
N VAL A 174 8.51 -0.60 -26.22
CA VAL A 174 9.33 0.45 -25.59
C VAL A 174 10.81 0.30 -25.97
N ALA A 175 11.34 -0.92 -26.01
CA ALA A 175 12.72 -1.14 -26.44
C ALA A 175 12.93 -0.73 -27.91
N TYR A 176 11.93 -0.96 -28.78
CA TYR A 176 11.95 -0.49 -30.16
C TYR A 176 11.91 1.04 -30.22
N VAL A 177 11.01 1.70 -29.50
CA VAL A 177 10.92 3.16 -29.43
C VAL A 177 12.24 3.77 -28.96
N LYS A 178 12.86 3.15 -27.93
CA LYS A 178 14.18 3.59 -27.46
C LYS A 178 15.23 3.53 -28.56
N SER A 179 15.34 2.43 -29.28
CA SER A 179 16.29 2.26 -30.39
C SER A 179 16.03 3.27 -31.51
N GLU A 180 14.77 3.61 -31.76
CA GLU A 180 14.38 4.59 -32.75
C GLU A 180 14.80 6.03 -32.35
N TYR A 181 14.62 6.40 -31.07
CA TYR A 181 15.09 7.68 -30.54
C TYR A 181 16.62 7.78 -30.59
N GLU A 182 17.35 6.74 -30.26
CA GLU A 182 18.81 6.67 -30.39
C GLU A 182 19.24 6.84 -31.86
N ALA A 183 18.52 6.20 -32.81
CA ALA A 183 18.80 6.32 -34.24
C ALA A 183 18.47 7.71 -34.82
N MET A 184 17.52 8.42 -34.24
CA MET A 184 17.20 9.83 -34.60
C MET A 184 18.17 10.83 -33.96
N GLY A 185 19.06 10.38 -33.04
CA GLY A 185 19.97 11.23 -32.29
C GLY A 185 19.32 12.00 -31.14
N GLU A 186 18.14 11.57 -30.70
CA GLU A 186 17.50 12.12 -29.49
C GLU A 186 18.25 11.70 -28.24
N ASP A 187 18.36 12.61 -27.29
CA ASP A 187 19.04 12.34 -26.00
C ASP A 187 18.11 11.53 -25.07
N VAL A 188 18.20 10.20 -25.14
CA VAL A 188 17.41 9.27 -24.31
C VAL A 188 17.70 9.46 -22.83
N ASP A 189 18.93 9.83 -22.44
CA ASP A 189 19.29 10.10 -21.06
C ASP A 189 18.57 11.35 -20.52
N ALA A 190 18.39 12.36 -21.39
CA ALA A 190 17.60 13.56 -21.05
C ALA A 190 16.11 13.21 -20.85
N ILE A 191 15.53 12.37 -21.71
CA ILE A 191 14.15 11.88 -21.59
C ILE A 191 13.98 11.13 -20.27
N GLN A 192 14.88 10.20 -19.97
CA GLN A 192 14.90 9.45 -18.72
C GLN A 192 14.96 10.36 -17.49
N MET A 193 15.91 11.28 -17.51
CA MET A 193 16.11 12.21 -16.38
C MET A 193 14.91 13.14 -16.19
N HIS A 194 14.28 13.59 -17.27
CA HIS A 194 13.07 14.40 -17.22
C HIS A 194 11.91 13.64 -16.59
N TYR A 195 11.67 12.39 -17.01
CA TYR A 195 10.65 11.52 -16.46
C TYR A 195 10.83 11.26 -14.97
N ILE A 196 12.07 10.90 -14.55
CA ILE A 196 12.41 10.65 -13.15
C ILE A 196 12.19 11.90 -12.30
N LYS A 197 12.61 13.07 -12.77
CA LYS A 197 12.40 14.34 -12.06
C LYS A 197 10.91 14.66 -11.87
N ILE A 198 10.10 14.54 -12.92
CA ILE A 198 8.66 14.82 -12.83
C ILE A 198 7.97 13.82 -11.88
N SER A 199 8.25 12.54 -12.04
CA SER A 199 7.68 11.49 -11.18
C SER A 199 8.13 11.65 -9.72
N GLY A 200 9.38 12.01 -9.49
CA GLY A 200 9.92 12.33 -8.18
C GLY A 200 9.25 13.54 -7.53
N VAL A 201 9.01 14.61 -8.27
CA VAL A 201 8.28 15.81 -7.79
C VAL A 201 6.84 15.47 -7.47
N LYS A 202 6.15 14.69 -8.32
CA LYS A 202 4.78 14.21 -8.06
C LYS A 202 4.74 13.36 -6.77
N MET A 203 5.68 12.44 -6.59
CA MET A 203 5.81 11.61 -5.39
C MET A 203 6.03 12.45 -4.13
N LEU A 204 6.94 13.44 -4.19
CA LEU A 204 7.16 14.38 -3.08
C LEU A 204 5.91 15.20 -2.76
N GLY A 205 5.20 15.66 -3.79
CA GLY A 205 3.91 16.37 -3.62
C GLY A 205 2.88 15.51 -2.88
N MET A 206 2.73 14.25 -3.27
CA MET A 206 1.83 13.30 -2.59
C MET A 206 2.25 13.04 -1.14
N ALA A 207 3.55 12.88 -0.88
CA ALA A 207 4.08 12.71 0.48
C ALA A 207 3.82 13.95 1.36
N LEU A 208 3.97 15.15 0.81
CA LEU A 208 3.64 16.39 1.51
C LEU A 208 2.14 16.51 1.83
N ILE A 209 1.27 16.13 0.89
CA ILE A 209 -0.18 16.09 1.12
C ILE A 209 -0.52 15.11 2.25
N THR A 210 0.04 13.89 2.22
CA THR A 210 -0.10 12.90 3.29
C THR A 210 0.32 13.47 4.65
N MET A 211 1.48 14.11 4.72
CA MET A 211 1.99 14.74 5.94
C MET A 211 1.03 15.82 6.46
N LEU A 212 0.56 16.71 5.59
CA LEU A 212 -0.39 17.77 5.97
C LEU A 212 -1.72 17.18 6.46
N CYS A 213 -2.25 16.17 5.77
CA CYS A 213 -3.45 15.46 6.20
C CYS A 213 -3.26 14.83 7.58
N ALA A 214 -2.14 14.14 7.81
CA ALA A 214 -1.83 13.53 9.10
C ALA A 214 -1.76 14.57 10.24
N ILE A 215 -1.10 15.69 10.02
CA ILE A 215 -1.03 16.80 11.00
C ILE A 215 -2.43 17.34 11.29
N CYS A 216 -3.23 17.59 10.26
CA CYS A 216 -4.61 18.08 10.42
C CYS A 216 -5.49 17.07 11.17
N VAL A 217 -5.38 15.79 10.86
CA VAL A 217 -6.12 14.71 11.54
C VAL A 217 -5.75 14.66 13.03
N VAL A 218 -4.45 14.70 13.36
CA VAL A 218 -4.00 14.71 14.77
C VAL A 218 -4.49 15.95 15.51
N PHE A 219 -4.39 17.12 14.90
CA PHE A 219 -4.85 18.37 15.48
C PHE A 219 -6.36 18.36 15.73
N LEU A 220 -7.16 18.00 14.73
CA LEU A 220 -8.62 17.96 14.84
C LEU A 220 -9.08 16.87 15.82
N SER A 221 -8.47 15.69 15.78
CA SER A 221 -8.77 14.60 16.72
C SER A 221 -8.51 15.00 18.17
N SER A 222 -7.37 15.65 18.43
CA SER A 222 -7.04 16.16 19.76
C SER A 222 -8.01 17.23 20.22
N ARG A 223 -8.43 18.13 19.32
CA ARG A 223 -9.43 19.18 19.62
C ARG A 223 -10.80 18.57 19.94
N VAL A 224 -11.26 17.58 19.16
CA VAL A 224 -12.53 16.88 19.42
C VAL A 224 -12.46 16.12 20.74
N ALA A 225 -11.36 15.41 21.00
CA ALA A 225 -11.15 14.67 22.23
C ALA A 225 -11.11 15.61 23.47
N ALA A 226 -10.46 16.77 23.35
CA ALA A 226 -10.42 17.77 24.42
C ALA A 226 -11.82 18.38 24.70
N ALA A 227 -12.58 18.70 23.67
CA ALA A 227 -13.96 19.18 23.79
C ALA A 227 -14.87 18.13 24.45
N LEU A 228 -14.73 16.85 24.07
CA LEU A 228 -15.42 15.74 24.72
C LEU A 228 -15.06 15.65 26.21
N GLY A 229 -13.77 15.72 26.53
CA GLY A 229 -13.29 15.69 27.92
C GLY A 229 -13.85 16.82 28.75
N HIS A 230 -13.91 18.04 28.21
CA HIS A 230 -14.56 19.18 28.82
C HIS A 230 -16.05 18.95 29.13
N ASP A 231 -16.80 18.52 28.09
CA ASP A 231 -18.24 18.28 28.22
C ASP A 231 -18.55 17.13 29.21
N LEU A 232 -17.73 16.09 29.24
CA LEU A 232 -17.85 14.99 30.20
C LEU A 232 -17.57 15.45 31.63
N ARG A 233 -16.48 16.22 31.85
CA ARG A 233 -16.17 16.76 33.19
C ARG A 233 -17.32 17.62 33.71
N ASN A 234 -17.84 18.50 32.88
CA ASN A 234 -18.97 19.33 33.23
C ASN A 234 -20.23 18.52 33.57
N ALA A 235 -20.54 17.51 32.74
CA ALA A 235 -21.68 16.63 32.97
C ALA A 235 -21.56 15.81 34.27
N VAL A 236 -20.37 15.24 34.54
CA VAL A 236 -20.12 14.51 35.79
C VAL A 236 -20.17 15.41 37.00
N TYR A 237 -19.54 16.58 36.94
CA TYR A 237 -19.55 17.55 38.03
C TYR A 237 -20.96 18.03 38.37
N ASN A 238 -21.75 18.43 37.37
CA ASN A 238 -23.14 18.83 37.56
C ASN A 238 -24.00 17.68 38.15
N LYS A 239 -23.73 16.45 37.75
CA LYS A 239 -24.41 15.27 38.29
C LYS A 239 -24.05 15.06 39.77
N VAL A 240 -22.76 15.17 40.13
CA VAL A 240 -22.29 15.03 41.52
C VAL A 240 -22.90 16.09 42.42
N ILE A 241 -22.98 17.35 41.99
CA ILE A 241 -23.63 18.44 42.76
C ILE A 241 -25.13 18.15 42.93
N SER A 242 -25.78 17.49 41.99
CA SER A 242 -27.20 17.15 42.10
C SER A 242 -27.48 15.91 42.95
N PHE A 243 -26.48 15.29 43.56
CA PHE A 243 -26.68 14.13 44.44
C PHE A 243 -27.36 14.53 45.75
N SER A 244 -28.31 13.71 46.18
CA SER A 244 -28.81 13.75 47.55
C SER A 244 -27.73 13.28 48.52
N SER A 245 -27.85 13.66 49.82
CA SER A 245 -26.93 13.23 50.87
C SER A 245 -26.77 11.70 50.90
N ARG A 246 -27.86 10.93 50.68
CA ARG A 246 -27.86 9.48 50.65
C ARG A 246 -27.06 8.90 49.44
N GLU A 247 -27.11 9.56 48.29
CA GLU A 247 -26.36 9.17 47.10
C GLU A 247 -24.87 9.48 47.23
N TYR A 248 -24.55 10.68 47.80
CA TYR A 248 -23.18 11.10 48.03
C TYR A 248 -22.42 10.12 48.94
N HIS A 249 -23.06 9.62 50.01
CA HIS A 249 -22.44 8.68 50.96
C HIS A 249 -22.17 7.29 50.36
N LYS A 250 -22.71 6.96 49.18
CA LYS A 250 -22.40 5.70 48.46
C LYS A 250 -21.03 5.72 47.76
N PHE A 251 -20.44 6.90 47.59
CA PHE A 251 -19.16 7.06 46.92
C PHE A 251 -18.15 7.68 47.86
N SER A 252 -16.89 7.22 47.81
CA SER A 252 -15.82 7.97 48.50
C SER A 252 -15.45 9.20 47.70
N THR A 253 -15.07 10.27 48.37
CA THR A 253 -14.62 11.52 47.75
C THR A 253 -13.46 11.29 46.81
N ALA A 254 -12.50 10.42 47.17
CA ALA A 254 -11.38 10.02 46.31
C ALA A 254 -11.86 9.39 45.01
N SER A 255 -12.86 8.49 45.04
CA SER A 255 -13.44 7.86 43.83
C SER A 255 -14.10 8.88 42.91
N LEU A 256 -14.81 9.87 43.46
CA LEU A 256 -15.44 10.92 42.66
C LEU A 256 -14.40 11.82 41.99
N ILE A 257 -13.33 12.16 42.69
CA ILE A 257 -12.21 12.93 42.14
C ILE A 257 -11.57 12.17 40.98
N THR A 258 -11.23 10.86 41.16
CA THR A 258 -10.62 10.03 40.13
C THR A 258 -11.50 9.96 38.89
N ARG A 259 -12.82 9.79 39.05
CA ARG A 259 -13.78 9.77 37.92
C ARG A 259 -13.82 11.10 37.15
N CYS A 260 -13.74 12.24 37.87
CA CYS A 260 -13.76 13.57 37.24
C CYS A 260 -12.43 13.92 36.53
N THR A 261 -11.33 13.32 36.94
CA THR A 261 -9.99 13.62 36.43
C THR A 261 -9.45 12.49 35.55
N ASN A 262 -8.95 11.44 36.15
CA ASN A 262 -8.21 10.36 35.49
C ASN A 262 -9.06 9.56 34.49
N ASP A 263 -10.28 9.15 34.89
CA ASP A 263 -11.14 8.34 34.02
C ASP A 263 -11.54 9.09 32.76
N ILE A 264 -11.87 10.40 32.89
CA ILE A 264 -12.20 11.25 31.74
C ILE A 264 -10.97 11.48 30.88
N GLN A 265 -9.78 11.62 31.45
CA GLN A 265 -8.55 11.75 30.68
C GLN A 265 -8.26 10.49 29.87
N GLN A 266 -8.48 9.30 30.44
CA GLN A 266 -8.37 8.03 29.70
C GLN A 266 -9.38 7.97 28.54
N VAL A 267 -10.63 8.35 28.76
CA VAL A 267 -11.64 8.43 27.69
C VAL A 267 -11.19 9.39 26.59
N GLN A 268 -10.64 10.55 26.95
CA GLN A 268 -10.12 11.52 26.01
C GLN A 268 -8.97 10.93 25.16
N GLN A 269 -8.02 10.22 25.75
CA GLN A 269 -6.92 9.56 25.05
C GLN A 269 -7.41 8.48 24.10
N VAL A 270 -8.33 7.63 24.57
CA VAL A 270 -8.94 6.57 23.74
C VAL A 270 -9.68 7.17 22.54
N MET A 271 -10.40 8.27 22.72
CA MET A 271 -11.11 8.94 21.61
C MET A 271 -10.15 9.53 20.59
N ALA A 272 -9.06 10.16 21.01
CA ALA A 272 -8.03 10.67 20.11
C ALA A 272 -7.40 9.52 19.29
N MET A 273 -7.09 8.39 19.96
CA MET A 273 -6.55 7.20 19.30
C MET A 273 -7.55 6.55 18.33
N LEU A 274 -8.83 6.51 18.69
CA LEU A 274 -9.91 5.97 17.87
C LEU A 274 -10.00 6.70 16.52
N PHE A 275 -10.02 8.03 16.54
CA PHE A 275 -10.06 8.81 15.30
C PHE A 275 -8.80 8.65 14.45
N ARG A 276 -7.65 8.47 15.09
CA ARG A 276 -6.37 8.38 14.39
C ARG A 276 -6.04 6.98 13.84
N ILE A 277 -6.31 5.92 14.61
CA ILE A 277 -5.88 4.55 14.28
C ILE A 277 -7.05 3.69 13.84
N VAL A 278 -8.12 3.64 14.65
CA VAL A 278 -9.24 2.72 14.44
C VAL A 278 -10.06 3.07 13.21
N LEU A 279 -10.18 4.35 12.85
CA LEU A 279 -10.83 4.76 11.61
C LEU A 279 -9.92 4.64 10.39
N TYR A 280 -8.62 4.93 10.54
CA TYR A 280 -7.68 4.90 9.43
C TYR A 280 -7.41 3.49 8.91
N ALA A 281 -7.19 2.51 9.81
CA ALA A 281 -6.82 1.16 9.42
C ALA A 281 -7.85 0.46 8.49
N PRO A 282 -9.18 0.51 8.72
CA PRO A 282 -10.14 -0.04 7.77
C PRO A 282 -10.15 0.67 6.42
N ILE A 283 -10.01 2.01 6.41
CA ILE A 283 -9.99 2.79 5.17
C ILE A 283 -8.79 2.37 4.31
N LEU A 284 -7.61 2.30 4.93
CA LEU A 284 -6.38 1.87 4.26
C LEU A 284 -6.48 0.41 3.79
N GLY A 285 -6.99 -0.48 4.64
CA GLY A 285 -7.15 -1.90 4.33
C GLY A 285 -8.10 -2.15 3.17
N ILE A 286 -9.29 -1.54 3.19
CA ILE A 286 -10.27 -1.66 2.10
C ILE A 286 -9.72 -1.04 0.81
N GLY A 287 -9.10 0.15 0.91
CA GLY A 287 -8.48 0.82 -0.22
C GLY A 287 -7.37 -0.03 -0.87
N GLY A 288 -6.52 -0.68 -0.04
CA GLY A 288 -5.49 -1.59 -0.51
C GLY A 288 -6.05 -2.80 -1.25
N VAL A 289 -7.08 -3.44 -0.70
CA VAL A 289 -7.77 -4.58 -1.36
C VAL A 289 -8.35 -4.16 -2.71
N ILE A 290 -9.06 -3.02 -2.77
CA ILE A 290 -9.66 -2.52 -4.02
C ILE A 290 -8.56 -2.28 -5.07
N ARG A 291 -7.41 -1.74 -4.65
CA ARG A 291 -6.32 -1.43 -5.56
C ARG A 291 -5.67 -2.69 -6.14
N VAL A 292 -5.41 -3.69 -5.31
CA VAL A 292 -4.87 -4.98 -5.74
C VAL A 292 -5.79 -5.68 -6.74
N LEU A 293 -7.10 -5.69 -6.48
CA LEU A 293 -8.09 -6.28 -7.41
C LEU A 293 -8.13 -5.59 -8.78
N LYS A 294 -7.69 -4.32 -8.86
CA LYS A 294 -7.62 -3.56 -10.11
C LYS A 294 -6.29 -3.74 -10.86
N THR A 295 -5.22 -4.10 -10.17
CA THR A 295 -3.87 -4.14 -10.76
C THR A 295 -3.58 -5.48 -11.42
N ASP A 296 -3.74 -6.60 -10.72
CA ASP A 296 -3.54 -7.93 -11.27
C ASP A 296 -4.33 -8.98 -10.49
N SER A 297 -5.22 -9.70 -11.16
CA SER A 297 -6.04 -10.73 -10.53
C SER A 297 -5.27 -12.03 -10.27
N SER A 298 -4.18 -12.29 -11.00
CA SER A 298 -3.45 -13.56 -10.92
C SER A 298 -2.75 -13.76 -9.57
N MET A 299 -2.27 -12.67 -8.94
CA MET A 299 -1.55 -12.73 -7.65
C MET A 299 -2.43 -12.38 -6.43
N THR A 300 -3.70 -12.05 -6.64
CA THR A 300 -4.63 -11.67 -5.56
C THR A 300 -4.81 -12.77 -4.51
N TRP A 301 -4.72 -14.05 -4.91
CA TRP A 301 -4.83 -15.18 -3.98
C TRP A 301 -3.71 -15.22 -2.93
N ILE A 302 -2.49 -14.77 -3.26
CA ILE A 302 -1.34 -14.70 -2.34
C ILE A 302 -1.65 -13.71 -1.22
N LEU A 303 -2.21 -12.54 -1.59
CA LEU A 303 -2.63 -11.53 -0.63
C LEU A 303 -3.81 -12.00 0.22
N GLY A 304 -4.77 -12.72 -0.38
CA GLY A 304 -5.85 -13.37 0.35
C GLY A 304 -5.32 -14.36 1.39
N LEU A 305 -4.35 -15.18 1.02
CA LEU A 305 -3.67 -16.11 1.93
C LEU A 305 -2.96 -15.36 3.07
N ALA A 306 -2.24 -14.29 2.77
CA ALA A 306 -1.57 -13.47 3.77
C ALA A 306 -2.54 -12.89 4.79
N VAL A 307 -3.67 -12.32 4.34
CA VAL A 307 -4.71 -11.77 5.23
C VAL A 307 -5.29 -12.88 6.13
N VAL A 308 -5.57 -14.05 5.58
CA VAL A 308 -6.07 -15.20 6.37
C VAL A 308 -5.04 -15.63 7.41
N LEU A 309 -3.76 -15.75 7.05
CA LEU A 309 -2.69 -16.11 8.00
C LEU A 309 -2.57 -15.07 9.13
N ILE A 310 -2.61 -13.79 8.80
CA ILE A 310 -2.58 -12.71 9.80
C ILE A 310 -3.78 -12.80 10.75
N LEU A 311 -4.99 -13.02 10.21
CA LEU A 311 -6.20 -13.18 11.02
C LEU A 311 -6.10 -14.40 11.94
N VAL A 312 -5.60 -15.53 11.46
CA VAL A 312 -5.37 -16.74 12.28
C VAL A 312 -4.41 -16.43 13.42
N VAL A 313 -3.28 -15.77 13.16
CA VAL A 313 -2.31 -15.38 14.19
C VAL A 313 -2.96 -14.48 15.24
N ILE A 314 -3.73 -13.47 14.80
CA ILE A 314 -4.44 -12.55 15.72
C ILE A 314 -5.44 -13.31 16.58
N VAL A 315 -6.26 -14.18 16.00
CA VAL A 315 -7.28 -14.98 16.74
C VAL A 315 -6.61 -15.90 17.75
N VAL A 316 -5.55 -16.62 17.35
CA VAL A 316 -4.80 -17.51 18.25
C VAL A 316 -4.20 -16.73 19.41
N LEU A 317 -3.52 -15.61 19.13
CA LEU A 317 -2.95 -14.76 20.18
C LEU A 317 -4.02 -14.20 21.10
N PHE A 318 -5.15 -13.78 20.56
CA PHE A 318 -6.26 -13.28 21.38
C PHE A 318 -6.81 -14.36 22.30
N GLN A 319 -7.03 -15.58 21.81
CA GLN A 319 -7.53 -16.70 22.62
C GLN A 319 -6.54 -17.14 23.69
N VAL A 320 -5.24 -17.12 23.41
CA VAL A 320 -4.18 -17.54 24.34
C VAL A 320 -3.83 -16.45 25.35
N ALA A 321 -3.70 -15.20 24.92
CA ALA A 321 -3.21 -14.10 25.75
C ALA A 321 -4.32 -13.46 26.61
N MET A 322 -5.53 -13.26 26.10
CA MET A 322 -6.61 -12.55 26.81
C MET A 322 -7.00 -13.18 28.16
N PRO A 323 -7.17 -14.51 28.28
CA PRO A 323 -7.46 -15.11 29.59
C PRO A 323 -6.34 -14.87 30.62
N LYS A 324 -5.09 -14.82 30.14
CA LYS A 324 -3.93 -14.58 31.00
C LYS A 324 -3.83 -13.12 31.45
N PHE A 325 -4.24 -12.15 30.64
CA PHE A 325 -4.34 -10.76 31.06
C PHE A 325 -5.33 -10.57 32.21
N THR A 326 -6.48 -11.25 32.18
CA THR A 326 -7.45 -11.19 33.28
C THR A 326 -6.88 -11.80 34.56
N ILE A 327 -6.20 -12.97 34.45
CA ILE A 327 -5.52 -13.60 35.58
C ILE A 327 -4.41 -12.70 36.13
N LEU A 328 -3.67 -12.00 35.26
CA LEU A 328 -2.58 -11.11 35.65
C LEU A 328 -3.08 -10.00 36.57
N GLN A 329 -4.24 -9.39 36.25
CA GLN A 329 -4.86 -8.39 37.10
C GLN A 329 -5.21 -8.92 38.49
N THR A 330 -5.80 -10.13 38.58
CA THR A 330 -6.11 -10.74 39.87
C THR A 330 -4.87 -11.11 40.68
N LEU A 331 -3.76 -11.47 40.02
CA LEU A 331 -2.49 -11.75 40.70
C LEU A 331 -1.83 -10.46 41.24
N VAL A 332 -1.94 -9.34 40.50
CA VAL A 332 -1.50 -8.03 41.01
C VAL A 332 -2.28 -7.62 42.23
N ASP A 333 -3.62 -7.78 42.20
CA ASP A 333 -4.47 -7.48 43.36
C ASP A 333 -4.10 -8.35 44.57
N LYS A 334 -3.80 -9.65 44.35
CA LYS A 334 -3.35 -10.56 45.41
C LYS A 334 -1.99 -10.18 45.98
N LEU A 335 -1.03 -9.79 45.13
CA LEU A 335 0.28 -9.33 45.59
C LEU A 335 0.13 -8.03 46.42
N ASN A 336 -0.69 -7.09 45.97
CA ASN A 336 -0.99 -5.87 46.70
C ASN A 336 -1.65 -6.13 48.05
N LEU A 337 -2.55 -7.14 48.13
CA LEU A 337 -3.16 -7.56 49.39
C LEU A 337 -2.12 -8.08 50.36
N VAL A 338 -1.29 -9.07 49.94
CA VAL A 338 -0.22 -9.63 50.76
C VAL A 338 0.74 -8.54 51.22
N THR A 339 1.15 -7.64 50.33
CA THR A 339 2.03 -6.52 50.69
C THR A 339 1.39 -5.61 51.75
N ARG A 340 0.10 -5.28 51.59
CA ARG A 340 -0.63 -4.44 52.54
C ARG A 340 -0.71 -5.11 53.91
N GLU A 341 -1.02 -6.41 53.98
CA GLU A 341 -1.09 -7.18 55.21
C GLU A 341 0.27 -7.19 55.94
N ILE A 342 1.36 -7.43 55.21
CA ILE A 342 2.73 -7.38 55.75
C ILE A 342 3.05 -6.00 56.29
N LEU A 343 2.83 -4.92 55.50
CA LEU A 343 3.13 -3.57 55.92
C LEU A 343 2.34 -3.12 57.14
N THR A 344 1.07 -3.53 57.24
CA THR A 344 0.22 -3.21 58.38
C THR A 344 0.60 -4.05 59.61
N GLY A 345 1.04 -5.29 59.39
CA GLY A 345 1.39 -6.25 60.43
C GLY A 345 2.87 -6.26 60.85
N ILE A 346 3.72 -5.39 60.36
CA ILE A 346 5.18 -5.36 60.64
C ILE A 346 5.51 -5.46 62.11
N PRO A 347 4.88 -4.71 63.04
CA PRO A 347 5.19 -4.80 64.45
C PRO A 347 4.91 -6.20 65.02
N VAL A 348 3.82 -6.83 64.59
CA VAL A 348 3.42 -8.17 65.03
C VAL A 348 4.36 -9.23 64.45
N ILE A 349 4.67 -9.13 63.18
CA ILE A 349 5.59 -10.04 62.47
C ILE A 349 6.95 -10.06 63.18
N ARG A 350 7.48 -8.91 63.52
CA ARG A 350 8.76 -8.77 64.28
C ARG A 350 8.65 -9.29 65.73
N ALA A 351 7.54 -9.03 66.43
CA ALA A 351 7.35 -9.50 67.79
C ALA A 351 7.32 -11.02 67.89
N PHE A 352 6.84 -11.73 66.82
CA PHE A 352 6.77 -13.18 66.76
C PHE A 352 7.87 -13.82 65.91
N SER A 353 8.86 -13.04 65.39
CA SER A 353 9.96 -13.51 64.55
C SER A 353 9.49 -14.34 63.33
N ARG A 354 8.46 -13.82 62.64
CA ARG A 354 7.81 -14.50 61.51
C ARG A 354 8.20 -13.89 60.16
N GLU A 355 9.26 -13.15 60.11
CA GLU A 355 9.72 -12.45 58.88
C GLU A 355 9.90 -13.44 57.74
N LYS A 356 10.58 -14.55 57.97
CA LYS A 356 10.84 -15.56 56.94
C LYS A 356 9.56 -16.15 56.35
N HIS A 357 8.54 -16.39 57.19
CA HIS A 357 7.24 -16.91 56.72
C HIS A 357 6.53 -15.90 55.81
N GLU A 358 6.56 -14.62 56.13
CA GLU A 358 5.93 -13.57 55.31
C GLU A 358 6.73 -13.32 54.03
N GLU A 359 8.06 -13.45 54.07
CA GLU A 359 8.91 -13.41 52.86
C GLU A 359 8.55 -14.54 51.90
N GLU A 360 8.41 -15.77 52.40
CA GLU A 360 8.00 -16.95 51.61
C GLU A 360 6.61 -16.75 50.99
N ARG A 361 5.67 -16.21 51.76
CA ARG A 361 4.31 -15.89 51.29
C ARG A 361 4.28 -14.83 50.19
N PHE A 362 5.07 -13.79 50.38
CA PHE A 362 5.25 -12.73 49.36
C PHE A 362 5.88 -13.30 48.08
N GLU A 363 6.98 -14.08 48.23
CA GLU A 363 7.68 -14.68 47.10
C GLU A 363 6.79 -15.64 46.32
N GLU A 364 5.94 -16.43 46.97
CA GLU A 364 4.97 -17.28 46.28
C GLU A 364 4.01 -16.44 45.39
N ALA A 365 3.48 -15.35 45.92
CA ALA A 365 2.59 -14.45 45.17
C ALA A 365 3.33 -13.76 44.01
N ASN A 366 4.55 -13.29 44.28
CA ASN A 366 5.43 -12.66 43.30
C ASN A 366 5.82 -13.63 42.18
N LEU A 367 6.20 -14.85 42.50
CA LEU A 367 6.58 -15.86 41.50
C LEU A 367 5.42 -16.23 40.57
N ARG A 368 4.20 -16.34 41.11
CA ARG A 368 3.00 -16.60 40.30
C ARG A 368 2.73 -15.44 39.32
N LEU A 369 2.83 -14.20 39.78
CA LEU A 369 2.70 -13.02 38.97
C LEU A 369 3.78 -13.00 37.89
N THR A 370 5.04 -13.21 38.26
CA THR A 370 6.19 -13.19 37.34
C THR A 370 6.06 -14.25 36.24
N LYS A 371 5.70 -15.50 36.59
CA LYS A 371 5.49 -16.59 35.62
C LYS A 371 4.39 -16.25 34.61
N THR A 372 3.27 -15.70 35.10
CA THR A 372 2.15 -15.33 34.23
C THR A 372 2.52 -14.14 33.32
N ASN A 373 3.19 -13.13 33.85
CA ASN A 373 3.67 -11.98 33.09
C ASN A 373 4.69 -12.38 32.02
N LEU A 374 5.63 -13.27 32.39
CA LEU A 374 6.64 -13.81 31.45
C LEU A 374 5.96 -14.57 30.29
N PHE A 375 4.94 -15.36 30.57
CA PHE A 375 4.18 -16.06 29.54
C PHE A 375 3.49 -15.06 28.57
N VAL A 376 2.79 -14.06 29.12
CA VAL A 376 2.11 -13.03 28.31
C VAL A 376 3.11 -12.26 27.46
N ASN A 377 4.23 -11.83 28.06
CA ASN A 377 5.27 -11.09 27.33
C ASN A 377 5.89 -11.93 26.21
N ARG A 378 6.16 -13.23 26.45
CA ARG A 378 6.66 -14.14 25.41
C ARG A 378 5.67 -14.26 24.25
N CYS A 379 4.37 -14.43 24.53
CA CYS A 379 3.33 -14.45 23.49
C CYS A 379 3.31 -13.16 22.67
N MET A 380 3.41 -11.99 23.33
CA MET A 380 3.43 -10.70 22.65
C MET A 380 4.72 -10.48 21.85
N THR A 381 5.86 -10.89 22.39
CA THR A 381 7.15 -10.78 21.69
C THR A 381 7.18 -11.65 20.43
N PHE A 382 6.51 -12.80 20.42
CA PHE A 382 6.45 -13.70 19.26
C PHE A 382 5.62 -13.11 18.11
N MET A 383 4.74 -12.15 18.38
CA MET A 383 3.87 -11.54 17.37
C MET A 383 4.67 -10.85 16.25
N MET A 384 5.66 -10.02 16.60
CA MET A 384 6.44 -9.25 15.62
C MET A 384 7.25 -10.14 14.66
N PRO A 385 8.03 -11.12 15.11
CA PRO A 385 8.73 -12.05 14.20
C PRO A 385 7.78 -12.83 13.30
N THR A 386 6.62 -13.25 13.82
CA THR A 386 5.63 -13.98 13.02
C THR A 386 5.04 -13.10 11.92
N MET A 387 4.71 -11.84 12.23
CA MET A 387 4.24 -10.89 11.22
C MET A 387 5.30 -10.61 10.15
N MET A 388 6.58 -10.44 10.56
CA MET A 388 7.68 -10.27 9.62
C MET A 388 7.88 -11.50 8.73
N LEU A 389 7.74 -12.71 9.28
CA LEU A 389 7.82 -13.95 8.51
C LEU A 389 6.72 -14.00 7.43
N ILE A 390 5.48 -13.65 7.79
CA ILE A 390 4.36 -13.63 6.84
C ILE A 390 4.63 -12.59 5.75
N MET A 391 5.01 -11.36 6.12
CA MET A 391 5.26 -10.28 5.15
C MET A 391 6.42 -10.60 4.20
N ASN A 392 7.55 -11.09 4.73
CA ASN A 392 8.69 -11.49 3.91
C ASN A 392 8.34 -12.71 3.05
N GLY A 393 7.60 -13.69 3.58
CA GLY A 393 7.12 -14.83 2.82
C GLY A 393 6.24 -14.43 1.64
N VAL A 394 5.32 -13.50 1.83
CA VAL A 394 4.50 -12.92 0.76
C VAL A 394 5.35 -12.22 -0.27
N SER A 395 6.33 -11.40 0.18
CA SER A 395 7.23 -10.68 -0.73
C SER A 395 8.11 -11.59 -1.59
N VAL A 396 8.40 -12.80 -1.13
CA VAL A 396 9.15 -13.81 -1.90
C VAL A 396 8.24 -14.59 -2.86
N LEU A 397 6.95 -14.73 -2.53
CA LEU A 397 5.99 -15.45 -3.37
C LEU A 397 5.43 -14.59 -4.52
N ILE A 398 5.47 -13.27 -4.39
CA ILE A 398 5.14 -12.29 -5.44
C ILE A 398 6.36 -12.09 -6.35
#